data_788a842b1880c226347dd18744f34a29
#
_entry.id   788a842b1880c226347dd18744f34a29
#
_cell.length_a   1.000
_cell.length_b   1.000
_cell.length_c   1.000
_cell.angle_alpha   90.00
_cell.angle_beta   90.00
_cell.angle_gamma   90.00
#
_symmetry.space_group_name_H-M   'P 1'
#
loop_
_entity.id
_entity.type
_entity.pdbx_description
1 polymer ?
#
loop_
_entity_poly.entity_id
_entity_poly.type
_entity_poly.pdbx_seq_one_letter_code
_entity_poly.pdbx_strand_id
1 'polypeptide(L)'
;FKNIKDSKNMHEGYALMDISIAQKILKKKNKLTSLHIVGPIPNYLKGIETRQLKIHVNENNIDLDSLTKSFHLNLTAFGFLSYLVGLFIVYSTINLAFEQRKGILKGLRTLGLSSITIATLLLCEILIISLISGILGVVLSYVIAVTLLPYVTMTLNGLFGANLKNNLSLDSTFWFSSLGISTFGALFSSGPTLWKSLRLGPID
;
A
#
# COMPACT_ATOMS: atom_id res chain seq x y z
N PHE A 1 -23.57 -40.44 -21.98
CA PHE A 1 -22.70 -39.34 -22.50
C PHE A 1 -23.20 -38.03 -21.95
N LYS A 2 -22.51 -37.47 -20.97
CA LYS A 2 -22.83 -36.14 -20.44
C LYS A 2 -22.13 -35.13 -21.35
N ASN A 3 -22.89 -34.33 -22.09
CA ASN A 3 -22.33 -33.28 -22.93
C ASN A 3 -21.40 -32.40 -22.10
N ILE A 4 -20.15 -32.41 -22.44
CA ILE A 4 -19.16 -31.46 -21.95
C ILE A 4 -19.54 -30.13 -22.61
N LYS A 5 -20.11 -29.19 -21.84
CA LYS A 5 -20.34 -27.82 -22.26
C LYS A 5 -18.99 -27.24 -22.69
N ASP A 6 -18.96 -26.63 -23.89
CA ASP A 6 -17.82 -25.88 -24.41
C ASP A 6 -17.13 -25.09 -23.29
N SER A 7 -15.93 -25.51 -22.91
CA SER A 7 -15.07 -24.69 -22.08
C SER A 7 -14.40 -23.70 -23.03
N LYS A 8 -14.81 -22.45 -22.93
CA LYS A 8 -14.36 -21.30 -23.74
C LYS A 8 -12.82 -21.02 -23.70
N ASN A 9 -12.04 -21.86 -23.02
CA ASN A 9 -10.61 -21.72 -22.78
C ASN A 9 -9.77 -22.92 -23.20
N MET A 10 -10.24 -23.74 -24.13
CA MET A 10 -9.42 -24.84 -24.65
C MET A 10 -8.62 -24.36 -25.87
N HIS A 11 -7.30 -24.52 -25.82
CA HIS A 11 -6.47 -24.37 -27.00
C HIS A 11 -6.78 -25.47 -28.02
N GLU A 12 -6.74 -25.12 -29.31
CA GLU A 12 -6.90 -26.07 -30.41
C GLU A 12 -5.88 -27.23 -30.27
N GLY A 13 -6.34 -28.46 -30.39
CA GLY A 13 -5.51 -29.66 -30.28
C GLY A 13 -5.62 -30.45 -28.97
N TYR A 14 -6.47 -30.02 -28.01
CA TYR A 14 -6.69 -30.77 -26.78
C TYR A 14 -8.08 -31.40 -26.75
N ALA A 15 -8.18 -32.62 -26.24
CA ALA A 15 -9.45 -33.31 -25.98
C ALA A 15 -9.57 -33.64 -24.49
N LEU A 16 -10.68 -33.23 -23.88
CA LEU A 16 -11.04 -33.61 -22.50
C LEU A 16 -11.88 -34.89 -22.54
N MET A 17 -11.41 -35.94 -21.90
CA MET A 17 -12.16 -37.20 -21.77
C MET A 17 -11.89 -37.85 -20.41
N ASP A 18 -12.78 -38.75 -20.01
CA ASP A 18 -12.58 -39.55 -18.79
C ASP A 18 -11.29 -40.38 -18.93
N ILE A 19 -10.57 -40.55 -17.81
CA ILE A 19 -9.29 -41.23 -17.77
C ILE A 19 -9.40 -42.70 -18.20
N SER A 20 -10.49 -43.39 -17.86
CA SER A 20 -10.76 -44.78 -18.23
C SER A 20 -10.93 -44.93 -19.73
N ILE A 21 -11.60 -43.96 -20.38
CA ILE A 21 -11.79 -43.91 -21.82
C ILE A 21 -10.46 -43.60 -22.51
N ALA A 22 -9.70 -42.61 -22.01
CA ALA A 22 -8.40 -42.25 -22.53
C ALA A 22 -7.43 -43.43 -22.51
N GLN A 23 -7.35 -44.16 -21.40
CA GLN A 23 -6.49 -45.35 -21.26
C GLN A 23 -6.89 -46.48 -22.21
N LYS A 24 -8.20 -46.63 -22.49
CA LYS A 24 -8.71 -47.66 -23.42
C LYS A 24 -8.36 -47.31 -24.88
N ILE A 25 -8.56 -46.06 -25.27
CA ILE A 25 -8.26 -45.55 -26.63
C ILE A 25 -6.74 -45.61 -26.89
N LEU A 26 -5.94 -45.14 -25.95
CA LEU A 26 -4.47 -45.10 -26.07
C LEU A 26 -3.81 -46.46 -25.80
N LYS A 27 -4.55 -47.53 -25.45
CA LYS A 27 -4.06 -48.84 -25.09
C LYS A 27 -3.01 -48.84 -23.97
N LYS A 28 -3.08 -47.86 -23.05
CA LYS A 28 -2.12 -47.68 -21.94
C LYS A 28 -2.82 -47.84 -20.60
N LYS A 29 -3.22 -49.09 -20.29
CA LYS A 29 -3.84 -49.42 -18.99
C LYS A 29 -2.88 -49.10 -17.82
N ASN A 30 -3.40 -48.48 -16.77
CA ASN A 30 -2.67 -48.15 -15.52
C ASN A 30 -1.43 -47.23 -15.72
N LYS A 31 -1.35 -46.45 -16.79
CA LYS A 31 -0.30 -45.44 -16.98
C LYS A 31 -0.89 -44.06 -16.99
N LEU A 32 -0.24 -43.14 -16.29
CA LEU A 32 -0.53 -41.73 -16.24
C LEU A 32 0.68 -40.98 -16.78
N THR A 33 0.46 -39.93 -17.56
CA THR A 33 1.55 -39.09 -18.09
C THR A 33 1.94 -38.04 -17.06
N SER A 34 0.96 -37.45 -16.39
CA SER A 34 1.18 -36.44 -15.35
C SER A 34 0.02 -36.43 -14.38
N LEU A 35 0.28 -36.08 -13.13
CA LEU A 35 -0.69 -35.83 -12.09
C LEU A 35 -0.53 -34.40 -11.59
N HIS A 36 -1.60 -33.60 -11.69
CA HIS A 36 -1.60 -32.24 -11.16
C HIS A 36 -2.25 -32.24 -9.78
N ILE A 37 -1.49 -31.84 -8.76
CA ILE A 37 -1.95 -31.73 -7.38
C ILE A 37 -2.09 -30.24 -7.08
N VAL A 38 -3.29 -29.81 -6.69
CA VAL A 38 -3.56 -28.45 -6.25
C VAL A 38 -3.56 -28.44 -4.72
N GLY A 39 -2.57 -27.80 -4.11
CA GLY A 39 -2.42 -27.71 -2.66
C GLY A 39 -1.00 -28.05 -2.18
N PRO A 40 -0.76 -28.02 -0.86
CA PRO A 40 0.54 -28.35 -0.31
C PRO A 40 0.88 -29.82 -0.61
N ILE A 41 2.13 -30.07 -1.02
CA ILE A 41 2.61 -31.43 -1.33
C ILE A 41 2.53 -32.27 -0.05
N PRO A 42 1.74 -33.36 -0.05
CA PRO A 42 1.67 -34.24 1.11
C PRO A 42 3.04 -34.84 1.45
N ASN A 43 3.34 -34.95 2.74
CA ASN A 43 4.66 -35.40 3.21
C ASN A 43 5.09 -36.81 2.69
N TYR A 44 4.13 -37.69 2.38
CA TYR A 44 4.41 -38.97 1.79
C TYR A 44 4.88 -38.94 0.33
N LEU A 45 4.70 -37.81 -0.37
CA LEU A 45 5.19 -37.63 -1.74
C LEU A 45 6.57 -36.97 -1.80
N LYS A 46 7.02 -36.32 -0.72
CA LYS A 46 8.33 -35.65 -0.65
C LYS A 46 9.54 -36.59 -0.75
N GLY A 47 9.34 -37.91 -0.63
CA GLY A 47 10.42 -38.92 -0.69
C GLY A 47 10.42 -39.77 -1.94
N ILE A 48 9.49 -39.58 -2.88
CA ILE A 48 9.36 -40.45 -4.06
C ILE A 48 10.02 -39.75 -5.27
N GLU A 49 11.31 -39.52 -5.17
CA GLU A 49 12.15 -39.29 -6.35
C GLU A 49 12.65 -40.62 -6.87
N THR A 50 11.81 -41.31 -7.62
CA THR A 50 12.21 -42.50 -8.36
C THR A 50 12.47 -42.11 -9.82
N ARG A 51 13.38 -42.80 -10.47
CA ARG A 51 13.80 -42.60 -11.89
C ARG A 51 12.66 -42.41 -12.90
N GLN A 52 11.41 -42.65 -12.52
CA GLN A 52 10.21 -42.57 -13.37
C GLN A 52 9.24 -41.44 -13.01
N LEU A 53 9.42 -40.73 -11.89
CA LEU A 53 8.57 -39.64 -11.43
C LEU A 53 9.41 -38.39 -11.23
N LYS A 54 9.21 -37.39 -12.05
CA LYS A 54 9.74 -36.03 -11.85
C LYS A 54 8.64 -35.20 -11.24
N ILE A 55 8.88 -34.69 -10.04
CA ILE A 55 8.00 -33.69 -9.39
C ILE A 55 8.37 -32.34 -10.00
N HIS A 56 7.51 -31.81 -10.87
CA HIS A 56 7.59 -30.43 -11.30
C HIS A 56 6.73 -29.60 -10.36
N VAL A 57 7.36 -28.89 -9.45
CA VAL A 57 6.68 -27.83 -8.71
C VAL A 57 6.43 -26.70 -9.71
N ASN A 58 5.16 -26.39 -9.95
CA ASN A 58 4.82 -25.25 -10.80
C ASN A 58 5.18 -23.96 -10.04
N GLU A 59 6.35 -23.42 -10.31
CA GLU A 59 6.89 -22.21 -9.69
C GLU A 59 6.16 -20.93 -10.12
N ASN A 60 5.06 -21.07 -10.89
CA ASN A 60 4.27 -19.90 -11.30
C ASN A 60 3.71 -19.06 -10.13
N ASN A 61 3.71 -19.63 -8.90
CA ASN A 61 3.42 -18.83 -7.70
C ASN A 61 4.58 -17.92 -7.29
N ILE A 62 5.81 -18.23 -7.71
CA ILE A 62 7.00 -17.42 -7.37
C ILE A 62 6.99 -16.11 -8.16
N ASP A 63 6.57 -16.15 -9.41
CA ASP A 63 6.49 -14.94 -10.24
C ASP A 63 5.37 -14.00 -9.75
N LEU A 64 4.24 -14.51 -9.27
CA LEU A 64 3.17 -13.69 -8.72
C LEU A 64 3.59 -13.03 -7.41
N ASP A 65 4.30 -13.73 -6.54
CA ASP A 65 4.82 -13.18 -5.29
C ASP A 65 5.89 -12.11 -5.55
N SER A 66 6.77 -12.32 -6.52
CA SER A 66 7.79 -11.35 -6.90
C SER A 66 7.20 -10.11 -7.54
N LEU A 67 6.18 -10.26 -8.40
CA LEU A 67 5.45 -9.15 -9.01
C LEU A 67 4.68 -8.36 -7.97
N THR A 68 3.99 -9.03 -7.04
CA THR A 68 3.26 -8.39 -5.94
C THR A 68 4.21 -7.62 -5.03
N LYS A 69 5.37 -8.19 -4.71
CA LYS A 69 6.40 -7.52 -3.91
C LYS A 69 6.95 -6.27 -4.61
N SER A 70 7.25 -6.36 -5.91
CA SER A 70 7.73 -5.23 -6.69
C SER A 70 6.67 -4.12 -6.79
N PHE A 71 5.41 -4.49 -6.94
CA PHE A 71 4.29 -3.55 -6.95
C PHE A 71 4.14 -2.82 -5.61
N HIS A 72 4.19 -3.55 -4.49
CA HIS A 72 4.16 -2.95 -3.14
C HIS A 72 5.35 -2.02 -2.91
N LEU A 73 6.53 -2.39 -3.35
CA LEU A 73 7.73 -1.56 -3.21
C LEU A 73 7.60 -0.25 -3.99
N ASN A 74 7.10 -0.30 -5.21
CA ASN A 74 6.82 0.89 -6.02
C ASN A 74 5.75 1.79 -5.38
N LEU A 75 4.64 1.21 -4.90
CA LEU A 75 3.59 1.97 -4.18
C LEU A 75 4.15 2.65 -2.93
N THR A 76 4.98 1.95 -2.17
CA THR A 76 5.63 2.50 -0.98
C THR A 76 6.57 3.65 -1.36
N ALA A 77 7.36 3.50 -2.42
CA ALA A 77 8.25 4.54 -2.92
C ALA A 77 7.48 5.80 -3.37
N PHE A 78 6.38 5.64 -4.12
CA PHE A 78 5.51 6.76 -4.51
C PHE A 78 4.82 7.40 -3.30
N GLY A 79 4.38 6.61 -2.32
CA GLY A 79 3.82 7.11 -1.07
C GLY A 79 4.82 7.95 -0.29
N PHE A 80 6.07 7.47 -0.19
CA PHE A 80 7.15 8.20 0.46
C PHE A 80 7.51 9.49 -0.28
N LEU A 81 7.60 9.45 -1.60
CA LEU A 81 7.85 10.63 -2.42
C LEU A 81 6.75 11.69 -2.23
N SER A 82 5.48 11.26 -2.28
CA SER A 82 4.33 12.15 -2.03
C SER A 82 4.37 12.77 -0.64
N TYR A 83 4.78 11.99 0.37
CA TYR A 83 4.96 12.48 1.73
C TYR A 83 6.05 13.55 1.82
N LEU A 84 7.21 13.36 1.17
CA LEU A 84 8.29 14.35 1.11
C LEU A 84 7.84 15.65 0.44
N VAL A 85 7.10 15.55 -0.68
CA VAL A 85 6.54 16.73 -1.35
C VAL A 85 5.54 17.45 -0.44
N GLY A 86 4.70 16.69 0.27
CA GLY A 86 3.77 17.25 1.28
C GLY A 86 4.50 17.99 2.39
N LEU A 87 5.57 17.40 2.96
CA LEU A 87 6.41 18.06 3.97
C LEU A 87 7.01 19.37 3.45
N PHE A 88 7.48 19.39 2.21
CA PHE A 88 8.06 20.59 1.59
C PHE A 88 7.02 21.69 1.44
N ILE A 89 5.80 21.35 1.01
CA ILE A 89 4.70 22.32 0.87
C ILE A 89 4.33 22.89 2.25
N VAL A 90 4.19 22.04 3.27
CA VAL A 90 3.89 22.47 4.65
C VAL A 90 4.99 23.39 5.18
N TYR A 91 6.27 23.00 5.00
CA TYR A 91 7.41 23.82 5.39
C TYR A 91 7.37 25.18 4.72
N SER A 92 7.19 25.24 3.41
CA SER A 92 7.15 26.47 2.64
C SER A 92 6.02 27.39 3.09
N THR A 93 4.83 26.82 3.33
CA THR A 93 3.65 27.56 3.80
C THR A 93 3.86 28.13 5.20
N ILE A 94 4.37 27.32 6.15
CA ILE A 94 4.66 27.77 7.52
C ILE A 94 5.72 28.87 7.52
N ASN A 95 6.80 28.71 6.73
CA ASN A 95 7.86 29.68 6.64
C ASN A 95 7.35 31.02 6.06
N LEU A 96 6.51 30.97 5.01
CA LEU A 96 5.90 32.16 4.43
C LEU A 96 4.97 32.86 5.43
N ALA A 97 4.11 32.12 6.12
CA ALA A 97 3.22 32.65 7.15
C ALA A 97 4.01 33.30 8.30
N PHE A 98 5.13 32.71 8.69
CA PHE A 98 6.03 33.26 9.70
C PHE A 98 6.66 34.60 9.24
N GLU A 99 7.19 34.65 8.02
CA GLU A 99 7.80 35.90 7.49
C GLU A 99 6.78 37.03 7.39
N GLN A 100 5.53 36.73 7.01
CA GLN A 100 4.44 37.72 6.98
C GLN A 100 4.09 38.25 8.36
N ARG A 101 4.17 37.44 9.41
CA ARG A 101 3.84 37.80 10.79
C ARG A 101 5.03 38.32 11.58
N LYS A 102 6.23 38.30 11.03
CA LYS A 102 7.49 38.66 11.69
C LYS A 102 7.47 40.02 12.34
N GLY A 103 6.87 41.03 11.67
CA GLY A 103 6.71 42.38 12.22
C GLY A 103 5.84 42.42 13.50
N ILE A 104 4.73 41.69 13.50
CA ILE A 104 3.82 41.59 14.66
C ILE A 104 4.53 40.88 15.81
N LEU A 105 5.26 39.78 15.51
CA LEU A 105 5.99 39.02 16.52
C LEU A 105 7.11 39.85 17.17
N LYS A 106 7.81 40.70 16.39
CA LYS A 106 8.78 41.66 16.92
C LYS A 106 8.09 42.68 17.84
N GLY A 107 6.94 43.24 17.43
CA GLY A 107 6.15 44.16 18.26
C GLY A 107 5.71 43.56 19.58
N LEU A 108 5.24 42.30 19.59
CA LEU A 108 4.91 41.58 20.81
C LEU A 108 6.12 41.39 21.76
N ARG A 109 7.28 41.24 21.18
CA ARG A 109 8.53 41.10 21.93
C ARG A 109 8.99 42.40 22.58
N THR A 110 8.81 43.52 21.91
CA THR A 110 9.07 44.86 22.49
C THR A 110 8.11 45.20 23.63
N LEU A 111 6.91 44.61 23.65
CA LEU A 111 5.95 44.67 24.75
C LEU A 111 6.28 43.74 25.94
N GLY A 112 7.42 43.02 25.86
CA GLY A 112 7.93 42.20 26.97
C GLY A 112 7.58 40.69 26.92
N LEU A 113 6.95 40.19 25.83
CA LEU A 113 6.70 38.79 25.68
C LEU A 113 7.99 38.01 25.45
N SER A 114 8.14 36.87 26.16
CA SER A 114 9.34 36.00 26.01
C SER A 114 9.31 35.27 24.66
N SER A 115 10.50 34.99 24.10
CA SER A 115 10.63 34.20 22.85
C SER A 115 10.01 32.82 22.97
N ILE A 116 10.08 32.22 24.17
CA ILE A 116 9.52 30.90 24.46
C ILE A 116 7.99 30.95 24.38
N THR A 117 7.37 31.99 24.94
CA THR A 117 5.90 32.17 24.87
C THR A 117 5.44 32.31 23.42
N ILE A 118 6.14 33.08 22.60
CA ILE A 118 5.84 33.23 21.17
C ILE A 118 6.00 31.89 20.44
N ALA A 119 7.10 31.17 20.67
CA ALA A 119 7.32 29.87 20.06
C ALA A 119 6.27 28.82 20.47
N THR A 120 5.84 28.83 21.74
CA THR A 120 4.80 27.94 22.24
C THR A 120 3.43 28.23 21.60
N LEU A 121 3.08 29.51 21.45
CA LEU A 121 1.86 29.92 20.74
C LEU A 121 1.85 29.45 19.29
N LEU A 122 2.95 29.66 18.57
CA LEU A 122 3.10 29.18 17.19
C LEU A 122 3.02 27.66 17.12
N LEU A 123 3.64 26.95 18.05
CA LEU A 123 3.59 25.50 18.12
C LEU A 123 2.16 24.97 18.35
N CYS A 124 1.41 25.59 19.29
CA CYS A 124 0.00 25.26 19.54
C CYS A 124 -0.85 25.53 18.29
N GLU A 125 -0.65 26.64 17.61
CA GLU A 125 -1.36 26.97 16.36
C GLU A 125 -1.10 25.87 15.28
N ILE A 126 0.16 25.50 15.08
CA ILE A 126 0.55 24.44 14.11
C ILE A 126 -0.04 23.09 14.50
N LEU A 127 -0.03 22.72 15.78
CA LEU A 127 -0.62 21.47 16.25
C LEU A 127 -2.13 21.40 16.00
N ILE A 128 -2.86 22.46 16.29
CA ILE A 128 -4.31 22.50 16.06
C ILE A 128 -4.61 22.36 14.57
N ILE A 129 -3.92 23.12 13.74
CA ILE A 129 -4.10 23.07 12.27
C ILE A 129 -3.74 21.69 11.74
N SER A 130 -2.64 21.08 12.22
CA SER A 130 -2.21 19.76 11.75
C SER A 130 -3.18 18.66 12.16
N LEU A 131 -3.80 18.73 13.32
CA LEU A 131 -4.84 17.77 13.75
C LEU A 131 -6.09 17.88 12.87
N ILE A 132 -6.58 19.09 12.64
CA ILE A 132 -7.76 19.31 11.78
C ILE A 132 -7.49 18.84 10.35
N SER A 133 -6.38 19.26 9.77
CA SER A 133 -6.00 18.89 8.41
C SER A 133 -5.66 17.38 8.30
N GLY A 134 -5.08 16.79 9.34
CA GLY A 134 -4.83 15.36 9.42
C GLY A 134 -6.11 14.53 9.38
N ILE A 135 -7.12 14.91 10.17
CA ILE A 135 -8.45 14.26 10.16
C ILE A 135 -9.09 14.37 8.77
N LEU A 136 -9.11 15.60 8.21
CA LEU A 136 -9.66 15.82 6.86
C LEU A 136 -8.91 15.00 5.80
N GLY A 137 -7.58 14.94 5.88
CA GLY A 137 -6.75 14.16 4.97
C GLY A 137 -7.04 12.67 5.03
N VAL A 138 -7.20 12.10 6.24
CA VAL A 138 -7.54 10.67 6.41
C VAL A 138 -8.93 10.36 5.88
N VAL A 139 -9.93 11.20 6.16
CA VAL A 139 -11.29 11.03 5.64
C VAL A 139 -11.31 11.10 4.11
N LEU A 140 -10.64 12.09 3.53
CA LEU A 140 -10.57 12.25 2.08
C LEU A 140 -9.85 11.05 1.41
N SER A 141 -8.73 10.62 1.99
CA SER A 141 -7.99 9.44 1.53
C SER A 141 -8.85 8.18 1.57
N TYR A 142 -9.66 7.99 2.63
CA TYR A 142 -10.57 6.86 2.75
C TYR A 142 -11.63 6.88 1.64
N VAL A 143 -12.27 8.02 1.41
CA VAL A 143 -13.28 8.18 0.35
C VAL A 143 -12.69 7.83 -1.02
N ILE A 144 -11.49 8.34 -1.32
CA ILE A 144 -10.80 8.06 -2.57
C ILE A 144 -10.46 6.55 -2.67
N ALA A 145 -9.94 5.95 -1.60
CA ALA A 145 -9.59 4.53 -1.59
C ALA A 145 -10.82 3.63 -1.84
N VAL A 146 -11.95 3.90 -1.18
CA VAL A 146 -13.19 3.13 -1.37
C VAL A 146 -13.74 3.27 -2.79
N THR A 147 -13.66 4.45 -3.40
CA THR A 147 -14.13 4.67 -4.77
C THR A 147 -13.23 4.03 -5.83
N LEU A 148 -11.91 3.99 -5.59
CA LEU A 148 -10.94 3.40 -6.53
C LEU A 148 -10.83 1.88 -6.41
N LEU A 149 -11.07 1.32 -5.24
CA LEU A 149 -10.92 -0.12 -4.96
C LEU A 149 -11.65 -1.03 -5.97
N PRO A 150 -12.93 -0.78 -6.35
CA PRO A 150 -13.64 -1.63 -7.32
C PRO A 150 -12.93 -1.67 -8.67
N TYR A 151 -12.41 -0.55 -9.15
CA TYR A 151 -11.70 -0.48 -10.44
C TYR A 151 -10.39 -1.26 -10.40
N VAL A 152 -9.64 -1.15 -9.31
CA VAL A 152 -8.39 -1.90 -9.12
C VAL A 152 -8.67 -3.40 -9.02
N THR A 153 -9.70 -3.80 -8.26
CA THR A 153 -10.07 -5.23 -8.13
C THR A 153 -10.59 -5.82 -9.44
N MET A 154 -11.37 -5.08 -10.22
CA MET A 154 -11.79 -5.52 -11.55
C MET A 154 -10.61 -5.75 -12.49
N THR A 155 -9.63 -4.85 -12.49
CA THR A 155 -8.44 -4.97 -13.32
C THR A 155 -7.58 -6.17 -12.89
N LEU A 156 -7.36 -6.35 -11.59
CA LEU A 156 -6.58 -7.47 -11.06
C LEU A 156 -7.28 -8.81 -11.25
N ASN A 157 -8.61 -8.88 -11.07
CA ASN A 157 -9.38 -10.08 -11.38
C ASN A 157 -9.33 -10.44 -12.87
N GLY A 158 -9.39 -9.45 -13.75
CA GLY A 158 -9.34 -9.67 -15.20
C GLY A 158 -7.98 -10.15 -15.70
N LEU A 159 -6.89 -9.66 -15.10
CA LEU A 159 -5.52 -9.99 -15.52
C LEU A 159 -4.94 -11.21 -14.80
N PHE A 160 -5.25 -11.41 -13.53
CA PHE A 160 -4.58 -12.41 -12.69
C PHE A 160 -5.53 -13.45 -12.07
N GLY A 161 -6.85 -13.33 -12.27
CA GLY A 161 -7.83 -14.23 -11.65
C GLY A 161 -7.84 -14.18 -10.11
N ALA A 162 -7.29 -13.13 -9.52
CA ALA A 162 -7.14 -12.99 -8.07
C ALA A 162 -8.48 -12.57 -7.44
N ASN A 163 -9.12 -13.46 -6.68
CA ASN A 163 -10.29 -13.14 -5.88
C ASN A 163 -9.90 -12.30 -4.66
N LEU A 164 -9.74 -11.00 -4.86
CA LEU A 164 -9.49 -10.06 -3.77
C LEU A 164 -10.80 -9.76 -3.03
N LYS A 165 -10.79 -9.96 -1.71
CA LYS A 165 -11.92 -9.55 -0.86
C LYS A 165 -12.09 -8.03 -0.93
N ASN A 166 -13.27 -7.60 -1.34
CA ASN A 166 -13.63 -6.18 -1.56
C ASN A 166 -13.88 -5.40 -0.25
N ASN A 167 -13.41 -5.89 0.90
CA ASN A 167 -13.63 -5.25 2.19
C ASN A 167 -12.36 -4.56 2.68
N LEU A 168 -12.32 -3.23 2.56
CA LEU A 168 -11.40 -2.39 3.31
C LEU A 168 -11.92 -2.31 4.75
N SER A 169 -11.43 -3.18 5.64
CA SER A 169 -11.57 -2.98 7.08
C SER A 169 -10.46 -2.05 7.53
N LEU A 170 -10.80 -0.79 7.81
CA LEU A 170 -9.87 0.12 8.47
C LEU A 170 -9.85 -0.21 9.96
N ASP A 171 -8.74 -0.75 10.40
CA ASP A 171 -8.47 -0.95 11.82
C ASP A 171 -8.23 0.41 12.51
N SER A 172 -8.60 0.53 13.78
CA SER A 172 -8.33 1.73 14.59
C SER A 172 -6.85 2.12 14.58
N THR A 173 -5.96 1.15 14.47
CA THR A 173 -4.51 1.37 14.33
C THR A 173 -4.15 2.23 13.12
N PHE A 174 -4.88 2.08 12.01
CA PHE A 174 -4.68 2.90 10.81
C PHE A 174 -4.97 4.39 11.07
N TRP A 175 -6.07 4.69 11.79
CA TRP A 175 -6.46 6.06 12.12
C TRP A 175 -5.42 6.75 13.01
N PHE A 176 -5.00 6.08 14.07
CA PHE A 176 -3.99 6.63 15.00
C PHE A 176 -2.62 6.79 14.35
N SER A 177 -2.18 5.83 13.55
CA SER A 177 -0.90 5.92 12.86
C SER A 177 -0.89 7.05 11.82
N SER A 178 -1.98 7.23 11.06
CA SER A 178 -2.09 8.30 10.07
C SER A 178 -2.08 9.68 10.70
N LEU A 179 -2.82 9.88 11.81
CA LEU A 179 -2.80 11.13 12.58
C LEU A 179 -1.41 11.37 13.20
N GLY A 180 -0.78 10.33 13.72
CA GLY A 180 0.59 10.41 14.24
C GLY A 180 1.59 10.86 13.19
N ILE A 181 1.58 10.25 12.02
CA ILE A 181 2.47 10.60 10.89
C ILE A 181 2.23 12.03 10.44
N SER A 182 0.95 12.46 10.32
CA SER A 182 0.59 13.82 9.94
C SER A 182 1.10 14.86 10.94
N THR A 183 0.85 14.65 12.23
CA THR A 183 1.27 15.55 13.31
C THR A 183 2.79 15.61 13.42
N PHE A 184 3.46 14.47 13.36
CA PHE A 184 4.93 14.39 13.38
C PHE A 184 5.54 15.09 12.16
N GLY A 185 4.97 14.91 10.98
CA GLY A 185 5.38 15.59 9.76
C GLY A 185 5.26 17.11 9.86
N ALA A 186 4.14 17.61 10.43
CA ALA A 186 3.94 19.04 10.64
C ALA A 186 4.95 19.62 11.64
N LEU A 187 5.22 18.92 12.73
CA LEU A 187 6.24 19.32 13.72
C LEU A 187 7.65 19.34 13.11
N PHE A 188 8.01 18.32 12.37
CA PHE A 188 9.30 18.23 11.69
C PHE A 188 9.48 19.37 10.68
N SER A 189 8.44 19.62 9.88
CA SER A 189 8.42 20.68 8.87
C SER A 189 8.47 22.08 9.49
N SER A 190 7.87 22.29 10.68
CA SER A 190 7.86 23.58 11.39
C SER A 190 9.14 23.84 12.20
N GLY A 191 9.94 22.81 12.46
CA GLY A 191 11.14 22.90 13.29
C GLY A 191 12.08 24.09 12.96
N PRO A 192 12.52 24.26 11.71
CA PRO A 192 13.37 25.38 11.32
C PRO A 192 12.75 26.75 11.56
N THR A 193 11.44 26.88 11.38
CA THR A 193 10.70 28.13 11.59
C THR A 193 10.57 28.45 13.08
N LEU A 194 10.29 27.45 13.91
CA LEU A 194 10.28 27.60 15.37
C LEU A 194 11.66 27.97 15.91
N TRP A 195 12.72 27.36 15.37
CA TRP A 195 14.08 27.71 15.72
C TRP A 195 14.41 29.18 15.38
N LYS A 196 13.99 29.67 14.21
CA LYS A 196 14.12 31.07 13.84
C LYS A 196 13.38 31.99 14.81
N SER A 197 12.18 31.59 15.27
CA SER A 197 11.38 32.39 16.20
C SER A 197 12.06 32.57 17.57
N LEU A 198 12.77 31.56 18.05
CA LEU A 198 13.54 31.62 19.29
C LEU A 198 14.74 32.56 19.18
N ARG A 199 15.34 32.68 17.99
CA ARG A 199 16.51 33.53 17.71
C ARG A 199 16.15 34.97 17.31
N LEU A 200 14.86 35.31 17.18
CA LEU A 200 14.47 36.69 16.90
C LEU A 200 14.97 37.63 18.01
N GLY A 201 15.94 38.48 17.70
CA GLY A 201 16.36 39.57 18.57
C GLY A 201 15.26 40.65 18.69
N PRO A 202 15.21 41.44 19.78
CA PRO A 202 14.29 42.56 19.90
C PRO A 202 14.66 43.72 18.95
N ILE A 203 15.89 43.71 18.45
CA ILE A 203 16.45 44.79 17.60
C ILE A 203 17.29 44.11 16.50
N ASP A 204 16.66 43.81 15.37
CA ASP A 204 17.29 43.53 14.07
C ASP A 204 16.38 43.98 12.93
#